data_e9307b305d8e4173f54743013bbe1599
#
_entry.id   e9307b305d8e4173f54743013bbe1599
#
_cell.length_a   1.000
_cell.length_b   1.000
_cell.length_c   1.000
_cell.angle_alpha   90.00
_cell.angle_beta   90.00
_cell.angle_gamma   90.00
#
_symmetry.space_group_name_H-M   'P 1'
#
loop_
_entity.id
_entity.type
_entity.pdbx_description
1 polymer ?
#
loop_
_entity_poly.entity_id
_entity_poly.type
_entity_poly.pdbx_seq_one_letter_code
_entity_poly.pdbx_strand_id
1 'polypeptide(L)'
;STVFGFMNYRGRIAPTPTGYLHLGHARTFWIAQQRAQAAGGTLLYRNENLDAARCKPEYTKAAMEDCRWIGLNWVGDVTHQSDRLNVYRKAFEQLKQAGHLFPCTCTRRDLENAVTAPHAEGGETIYPGTCREKTTIPEAKYNWRFRVPDGEHITFLDEHYGPQLFVAGRDFGDFPVWQKNGIPAYQLAVVVDDAAQEITEVVRGADLLVSTARQLLLYRALKLVSPAFYHCDLMLDAEGNRLAKRNRALSLRELRVNGKSPEELRKEWI
;
A
#
# COMPACT_ATOMS: atom_id res chain seq x y z
N SER A 1 38.29 -1.71 -8.75
CA SER A 1 37.21 -2.67 -9.03
C SER A 1 36.22 -2.61 -7.89
N THR A 2 35.18 -1.78 -8.03
CA THR A 2 34.10 -1.64 -7.06
C THR A 2 33.15 -2.80 -7.31
N VAL A 3 33.17 -3.80 -6.42
CA VAL A 3 32.20 -4.90 -6.42
C VAL A 3 30.86 -4.29 -5.99
N PHE A 4 30.02 -3.94 -6.93
CA PHE A 4 28.59 -3.76 -6.67
C PHE A 4 28.06 -5.16 -6.34
N GLY A 5 27.85 -5.42 -5.05
CA GLY A 5 27.14 -6.61 -4.62
C GLY A 5 25.75 -6.55 -5.26
N PHE A 6 25.45 -7.54 -6.10
CA PHE A 6 24.11 -7.73 -6.63
C PHE A 6 23.18 -7.92 -5.44
N MET A 7 22.40 -6.89 -5.09
CA MET A 7 21.31 -7.07 -4.14
C MET A 7 20.34 -8.06 -4.78
N ASN A 8 20.23 -9.25 -4.20
CA ASN A 8 19.29 -10.24 -4.70
C ASN A 8 17.89 -9.65 -4.70
N TYR A 9 17.20 -9.75 -5.84
CA TYR A 9 15.83 -9.26 -5.94
C TYR A 9 14.95 -9.89 -4.84
N ARG A 10 14.21 -9.04 -4.14
CA ARG A 10 13.27 -9.42 -3.11
C ARG A 10 11.97 -8.64 -3.28
N GLY A 11 10.93 -9.35 -3.68
CA GLY A 11 9.57 -8.82 -3.76
C GLY A 11 8.71 -9.27 -2.58
N ARG A 12 7.44 -8.88 -2.58
CA ARG A 12 6.49 -9.33 -1.55
C ARG A 12 5.09 -9.51 -2.11
N ILE A 13 4.35 -10.45 -1.50
CA ILE A 13 2.91 -10.61 -1.56
C ILE A 13 2.36 -10.04 -0.26
N ALA A 14 1.49 -9.02 -0.34
CA ALA A 14 1.08 -8.27 0.85
C ALA A 14 -0.45 -8.04 0.89
N PRO A 15 -1.27 -9.09 1.06
CA PRO A 15 -2.71 -8.94 1.15
C PRO A 15 -3.16 -8.35 2.48
N THR A 16 -4.21 -7.51 2.43
CA THR A 16 -4.96 -7.06 3.60
C THR A 16 -6.18 -7.97 3.78
N PRO A 17 -6.27 -8.78 4.84
CA PRO A 17 -7.26 -9.86 4.99
C PRO A 17 -8.62 -9.34 5.49
N THR A 18 -9.24 -8.41 4.76
CA THR A 18 -10.57 -7.84 5.05
C THR A 18 -11.70 -8.54 4.28
N GLY A 19 -11.41 -9.61 3.57
CA GLY A 19 -12.30 -10.43 2.77
C GLY A 19 -11.49 -11.38 1.89
N TYR A 20 -12.18 -12.20 1.11
CA TYR A 20 -11.54 -13.12 0.17
C TYR A 20 -10.84 -12.39 -0.97
N LEU A 21 -9.79 -13.00 -1.50
CA LEU A 21 -9.06 -12.49 -2.66
C LEU A 21 -9.92 -12.61 -3.91
N HIS A 22 -9.82 -11.63 -4.81
CA HIS A 22 -10.42 -11.65 -6.14
C HIS A 22 -9.35 -11.66 -7.24
N LEU A 23 -9.75 -11.82 -8.49
CA LEU A 23 -8.85 -11.92 -9.65
C LEU A 23 -7.81 -10.79 -9.73
N GLY A 24 -8.19 -9.55 -9.42
CA GLY A 24 -7.26 -8.42 -9.48
C GLY A 24 -6.09 -8.56 -8.50
N HIS A 25 -6.34 -9.08 -7.28
CA HIS A 25 -5.27 -9.39 -6.33
C HIS A 25 -4.39 -10.53 -6.85
N ALA A 26 -5.01 -11.60 -7.33
CA ALA A 26 -4.32 -12.78 -7.81
C ALA A 26 -3.38 -12.46 -8.98
N ARG A 27 -3.87 -11.69 -9.97
CA ARG A 27 -3.06 -11.23 -11.10
C ARG A 27 -1.87 -10.40 -10.65
N THR A 28 -2.08 -9.44 -9.77
CA THR A 28 -1.00 -8.59 -9.24
C THR A 28 0.07 -9.41 -8.53
N PHE A 29 -0.32 -10.37 -7.70
CA PHE A 29 0.61 -11.25 -6.99
C PHE A 29 1.32 -12.21 -7.94
N TRP A 30 0.62 -12.67 -9.00
CA TRP A 30 1.23 -13.47 -10.05
C TRP A 30 2.31 -12.69 -10.79
N ILE A 31 2.04 -11.45 -11.18
CA ILE A 31 3.04 -10.56 -11.81
C ILE A 31 4.24 -10.37 -10.89
N ALA A 32 4.02 -10.15 -9.58
CA ALA A 32 5.11 -10.06 -8.61
C ALA A 32 6.00 -11.30 -8.61
N GLN A 33 5.40 -12.51 -8.69
CA GLN A 33 6.15 -13.75 -8.76
C GLN A 33 6.93 -13.89 -10.07
N GLN A 34 6.31 -13.55 -11.21
CA GLN A 34 6.99 -13.61 -12.51
C GLN A 34 8.21 -12.70 -12.56
N ARG A 35 8.09 -11.48 -12.01
CA ARG A 35 9.21 -10.53 -11.91
C ARG A 35 10.32 -11.06 -10.99
N ALA A 36 9.96 -11.60 -9.84
CA ALA A 36 10.93 -12.21 -8.93
C ALA A 36 11.66 -13.39 -9.58
N GLN A 37 10.95 -14.26 -10.28
CA GLN A 37 11.54 -15.40 -10.99
C GLN A 37 12.46 -14.95 -12.14
N ALA A 38 12.04 -13.98 -12.94
CA ALA A 38 12.85 -13.42 -14.01
C ALA A 38 14.16 -12.79 -13.52
N ALA A 39 14.14 -12.22 -12.31
CA ALA A 39 15.31 -11.64 -11.67
C ALA A 39 16.14 -12.66 -10.84
N GLY A 40 15.75 -13.94 -10.81
CA GLY A 40 16.40 -14.96 -9.97
C GLY A 40 16.27 -14.68 -8.48
N GLY A 41 15.25 -13.95 -8.08
CA GLY A 41 15.01 -13.48 -6.71
C GLY A 41 13.97 -14.27 -5.95
N THR A 42 13.50 -13.67 -4.86
CA THR A 42 12.56 -14.30 -3.93
C THR A 42 11.36 -13.41 -3.65
N LEU A 43 10.27 -14.03 -3.19
CA LEU A 43 9.12 -13.34 -2.63
C LEU A 43 9.02 -13.61 -1.13
N LEU A 44 8.60 -12.60 -0.37
CA LEU A 44 8.13 -12.72 1.00
C LEU A 44 6.61 -12.64 1.05
N TYR A 45 6.02 -13.15 2.14
CA TYR A 45 4.59 -12.99 2.40
C TYR A 45 4.38 -12.12 3.63
N ARG A 46 3.63 -11.03 3.48
CA ARG A 46 3.26 -10.12 4.56
C ARG A 46 1.75 -10.03 4.68
N ASN A 47 1.23 -10.40 5.84
CA ASN A 47 -0.18 -10.25 6.18
C ASN A 47 -0.42 -8.85 6.77
N GLU A 48 -1.11 -7.99 6.03
CA GLU A 48 -1.36 -6.59 6.41
C GLU A 48 -2.63 -6.48 7.28
N ASN A 49 -2.57 -7.03 8.49
CA ASN A 49 -3.69 -7.24 9.41
C ASN A 49 -3.79 -6.21 10.56
N LEU A 50 -3.39 -4.96 10.33
CA LEU A 50 -3.41 -3.91 11.36
C LEU A 50 -4.83 -3.54 11.84
N ASP A 51 -5.80 -3.56 10.94
CA ASP A 51 -7.19 -3.24 11.27
C ASP A 51 -7.91 -4.49 11.81
N ALA A 52 -7.75 -4.75 13.11
CA ALA A 52 -8.32 -5.92 13.76
C ALA A 52 -9.86 -5.99 13.67
N ALA A 53 -10.54 -4.86 13.48
CA ALA A 53 -12.01 -4.85 13.35
C ALA A 53 -12.46 -5.43 11.99
N ARG A 54 -11.67 -5.26 10.93
CA ARG A 54 -11.98 -5.74 9.59
C ARG A 54 -11.18 -6.97 9.17
N CYS A 55 -9.98 -7.14 9.73
CA CYS A 55 -9.12 -8.29 9.42
C CYS A 55 -9.51 -9.49 10.28
N LYS A 56 -9.95 -10.55 9.63
CA LYS A 56 -10.37 -11.77 10.33
C LYS A 56 -9.40 -12.91 10.08
N PRO A 57 -9.12 -13.79 11.08
CA PRO A 57 -8.24 -14.94 10.90
C PRO A 57 -8.64 -15.86 9.75
N GLU A 58 -9.93 -16.01 9.50
CA GLU A 58 -10.46 -16.81 8.39
C GLU A 58 -10.01 -16.25 7.02
N TYR A 59 -9.96 -14.91 6.85
CA TYR A 59 -9.51 -14.29 5.61
C TYR A 59 -7.99 -14.36 5.44
N THR A 60 -7.24 -14.30 6.55
CA THR A 60 -5.79 -14.55 6.52
C THR A 60 -5.48 -15.96 6.02
N LYS A 61 -6.13 -16.96 6.60
CA LYS A 61 -5.96 -18.36 6.19
C LYS A 61 -6.39 -18.56 4.74
N ALA A 62 -7.56 -18.02 4.37
CA ALA A 62 -8.08 -18.09 3.02
C ALA A 62 -7.14 -17.47 1.99
N ALA A 63 -6.57 -16.30 2.26
CA ALA A 63 -5.64 -15.63 1.36
C ALA A 63 -4.38 -16.47 1.10
N MET A 64 -3.82 -17.09 2.13
CA MET A 64 -2.66 -17.97 1.99
C MET A 64 -2.98 -19.23 1.17
N GLU A 65 -4.13 -19.86 1.44
CA GLU A 65 -4.59 -21.04 0.68
C GLU A 65 -4.83 -20.69 -0.79
N ASP A 66 -5.48 -19.56 -1.06
CA ASP A 66 -5.79 -19.11 -2.41
C ASP A 66 -4.52 -18.71 -3.18
N CYS A 67 -3.56 -18.06 -2.52
CA CYS A 67 -2.26 -17.77 -3.10
C CYS A 67 -1.50 -19.06 -3.47
N ARG A 68 -1.51 -20.07 -2.61
CA ARG A 68 -0.88 -21.38 -2.91
C ARG A 68 -1.60 -22.09 -4.04
N TRP A 69 -2.92 -22.05 -4.05
CA TRP A 69 -3.74 -22.67 -5.09
C TRP A 69 -3.45 -22.11 -6.49
N ILE A 70 -3.27 -20.78 -6.64
CA ILE A 70 -2.88 -20.19 -7.93
C ILE A 70 -1.39 -20.37 -8.27
N GLY A 71 -0.63 -21.06 -7.44
CA GLY A 71 0.79 -21.39 -7.68
C GLY A 71 1.78 -20.35 -7.21
N LEU A 72 1.40 -19.48 -6.26
CA LEU A 72 2.34 -18.54 -5.64
C LEU A 72 3.18 -19.24 -4.56
N ASN A 73 4.48 -18.92 -4.58
CA ASN A 73 5.45 -19.41 -3.61
C ASN A 73 6.19 -18.23 -2.97
N TRP A 74 6.46 -18.35 -1.69
CA TRP A 74 7.27 -17.39 -0.93
C TRP A 74 8.23 -18.12 0.01
N VAL A 75 9.25 -17.42 0.43
CA VAL A 75 10.29 -17.94 1.34
C VAL A 75 10.13 -17.32 2.74
N GLY A 76 10.63 -18.05 3.74
CA GLY A 76 10.60 -17.60 5.14
C GLY A 76 9.23 -17.62 5.78
N ASP A 77 9.18 -17.12 7.00
CA ASP A 77 7.96 -17.04 7.78
C ASP A 77 7.05 -15.91 7.30
N VAL A 78 5.75 -16.09 7.50
CA VAL A 78 4.76 -15.03 7.24
C VAL A 78 4.93 -13.91 8.25
N THR A 79 5.14 -12.70 7.76
CA THR A 79 5.17 -11.50 8.60
C THR A 79 3.75 -11.00 8.84
N HIS A 80 3.34 -10.87 10.10
CA HIS A 80 2.06 -10.25 10.47
C HIS A 80 2.30 -8.82 10.97
N GLN A 81 1.62 -7.85 10.37
CA GLN A 81 1.78 -6.44 10.79
C GLN A 81 1.31 -6.19 12.22
N SER A 82 0.30 -6.92 12.69
CA SER A 82 -0.18 -6.84 14.08
C SER A 82 0.90 -7.11 15.12
N ASP A 83 1.92 -7.89 14.79
CA ASP A 83 3.01 -8.28 15.70
C ASP A 83 4.14 -7.24 15.71
N ARG A 84 4.04 -6.21 14.87
CA ARG A 84 5.11 -5.24 14.59
C ARG A 84 4.85 -3.82 15.10
N LEU A 85 3.85 -3.61 15.93
CA LEU A 85 3.44 -2.28 16.42
C LEU A 85 4.61 -1.48 17.02
N ASN A 86 5.53 -2.13 17.71
CA ASN A 86 6.70 -1.48 18.31
C ASN A 86 7.67 -0.91 17.25
N VAL A 87 7.80 -1.58 16.10
CA VAL A 87 8.66 -1.13 15.00
C VAL A 87 8.07 0.13 14.37
N TYR A 88 6.76 0.12 14.13
CA TYR A 88 6.06 1.29 13.58
C TYR A 88 6.07 2.47 14.55
N ARG A 89 5.94 2.22 15.86
CA ARG A 89 6.01 3.26 16.88
C ARG A 89 7.38 3.96 16.89
N LYS A 90 8.46 3.23 16.74
CA LYS A 90 9.80 3.82 16.64
C LYS A 90 9.91 4.76 15.42
N ALA A 91 9.44 4.33 14.25
CA ALA A 91 9.43 5.18 13.06
C ALA A 91 8.52 6.41 13.24
N PHE A 92 7.34 6.24 13.83
CA PHE A 92 6.44 7.33 14.17
C PHE A 92 7.11 8.37 15.10
N GLU A 93 7.77 7.94 16.18
CA GLU A 93 8.46 8.85 17.11
C GLU A 93 9.61 9.59 16.42
N GLN A 94 10.35 8.92 15.53
CA GLN A 94 11.40 9.57 14.72
C GLN A 94 10.81 10.70 13.85
N LEU A 95 9.71 10.45 13.13
CA LEU A 95 9.04 11.47 12.32
C LEU A 95 8.51 12.62 13.17
N LYS A 96 7.95 12.31 14.33
CA LYS A 96 7.42 13.31 15.28
C LYS A 96 8.52 14.22 15.83
N GLN A 97 9.62 13.63 16.30
CA GLN A 97 10.78 14.37 16.81
C GLN A 97 11.43 15.24 15.74
N ALA A 98 11.42 14.80 14.48
CA ALA A 98 11.93 15.57 13.35
C ALA A 98 10.97 16.69 12.88
N GLY A 99 9.80 16.85 13.51
CA GLY A 99 8.83 17.91 13.16
C GLY A 99 8.01 17.65 11.92
N HIS A 100 8.03 16.41 11.37
CA HIS A 100 7.29 16.07 10.17
C HIS A 100 5.79 15.85 10.41
N LEU A 101 5.36 15.75 11.67
CA LEU A 101 3.99 15.39 12.01
C LEU A 101 3.24 16.50 12.74
N PHE A 102 1.93 16.52 12.55
CA PHE A 102 1.02 17.37 13.34
C PHE A 102 -0.27 16.60 13.69
N PRO A 103 -0.91 16.93 14.85
CA PRO A 103 -2.16 16.31 15.27
C PRO A 103 -3.34 16.88 14.49
N CYS A 104 -4.29 16.00 14.10
CA CYS A 104 -5.47 16.37 13.33
C CYS A 104 -6.73 15.73 13.90
N THR A 105 -7.68 16.55 14.31
CA THR A 105 -8.99 16.13 14.85
C THR A 105 -10.07 15.99 13.78
N CYS A 106 -9.81 16.42 12.54
CA CYS A 106 -10.80 16.39 11.46
C CYS A 106 -11.38 14.99 11.26
N THR A 107 -12.70 14.91 11.21
CA THR A 107 -13.44 13.71 10.82
C THR A 107 -13.48 13.59 9.30
N ARG A 108 -13.92 12.43 8.80
CA ARG A 108 -14.13 12.24 7.36
C ARG A 108 -15.14 13.24 6.80
N ARG A 109 -16.21 13.51 7.55
CA ARG A 109 -17.23 14.48 7.19
C ARG A 109 -16.68 15.91 7.11
N ASP A 110 -15.78 16.30 8.03
CA ASP A 110 -15.13 17.61 7.98
C ASP A 110 -14.31 17.78 6.72
N LEU A 111 -13.61 16.72 6.29
CA LEU A 111 -12.82 16.71 5.07
C LEU A 111 -13.70 16.80 3.81
N GLU A 112 -14.80 16.07 3.77
CA GLU A 112 -15.78 16.10 2.68
C GLU A 112 -16.44 17.48 2.55
N ASN A 113 -16.79 18.11 3.67
CA ASN A 113 -17.41 19.44 3.69
C ASN A 113 -16.45 20.59 3.32
N ALA A 114 -15.15 20.42 3.57
CA ALA A 114 -14.14 21.43 3.25
C ALA A 114 -13.80 21.52 1.75
N VAL A 115 -14.18 20.50 0.98
CA VAL A 115 -13.98 20.47 -0.47
C VAL A 115 -15.13 21.20 -1.14
N THR A 116 -14.99 22.52 -1.35
CA THR A 116 -15.99 23.38 -2.00
C THR A 116 -15.94 23.39 -3.53
N ALA A 117 -14.93 22.79 -4.14
CA ALA A 117 -14.82 22.64 -5.58
C ALA A 117 -15.06 21.19 -6.01
N PRO A 118 -15.90 20.93 -7.03
CA PRO A 118 -16.00 19.60 -7.61
C PRO A 118 -14.66 19.27 -8.24
N HIS A 119 -13.92 18.36 -7.59
CA HIS A 119 -12.74 17.76 -8.22
C HIS A 119 -13.24 16.94 -9.41
N ALA A 120 -12.47 16.99 -10.50
CA ALA A 120 -12.71 16.16 -11.67
C ALA A 120 -12.96 14.71 -11.22
N GLU A 121 -13.92 14.05 -11.86
CA GLU A 121 -14.40 12.72 -11.50
C GLU A 121 -13.25 11.76 -11.16
N GLY A 122 -13.23 11.27 -9.92
CA GLY A 122 -12.22 10.30 -9.43
C GLY A 122 -11.01 10.87 -8.70
N GLY A 123 -10.88 12.17 -8.52
CA GLY A 123 -9.77 12.79 -7.78
C GLY A 123 -9.80 12.49 -6.27
N GLU A 124 -8.62 12.28 -5.68
CA GLU A 124 -8.50 12.10 -4.23
C GLU A 124 -8.80 13.41 -3.50
N THR A 125 -9.52 13.32 -2.37
CA THR A 125 -9.77 14.48 -1.51
C THR A 125 -8.46 14.94 -0.87
N ILE A 126 -7.97 16.11 -1.27
CA ILE A 126 -6.80 16.74 -0.68
C ILE A 126 -7.15 17.33 0.68
N TYR A 127 -6.31 17.06 1.67
CA TYR A 127 -6.50 17.63 3.01
C TYR A 127 -6.35 19.17 2.98
N PRO A 128 -7.33 19.92 3.50
CA PRO A 128 -7.36 21.39 3.37
C PRO A 128 -6.41 22.13 4.33
N GLY A 129 -5.61 21.42 5.14
CA GLY A 129 -4.68 22.04 6.07
C GLY A 129 -5.27 22.55 7.39
N THR A 130 -6.54 22.30 7.68
CA THR A 130 -7.29 22.87 8.84
C THR A 130 -6.58 22.80 10.19
N CYS A 131 -5.82 21.71 10.44
CA CYS A 131 -5.10 21.53 11.70
C CYS A 131 -3.57 21.72 11.56
N ARG A 132 -3.10 22.02 10.36
CA ARG A 132 -1.67 22.02 10.01
C ARG A 132 -0.85 22.99 10.85
N GLU A 133 -1.40 24.18 11.13
CA GLU A 133 -0.71 25.25 11.87
C GLU A 133 -1.07 25.29 13.37
N LYS A 134 -1.87 24.32 13.84
CA LYS A 134 -2.19 24.23 15.26
C LYS A 134 -0.98 23.73 16.06
N THR A 135 -0.58 24.50 17.05
CA THR A 135 0.59 24.19 17.91
C THR A 135 0.22 23.41 19.17
N THR A 136 -1.07 23.42 19.55
CA THR A 136 -1.55 22.75 20.76
C THR A 136 -1.98 21.33 20.48
N ILE A 137 -1.63 20.40 21.38
CA ILE A 137 -2.12 19.03 21.33
C ILE A 137 -3.60 19.03 21.72
N PRO A 138 -4.51 18.48 20.88
CA PRO A 138 -5.93 18.44 21.21
C PRO A 138 -6.21 17.51 22.40
N GLU A 139 -7.21 17.86 23.22
CA GLU A 139 -7.73 16.96 24.26
C GLU A 139 -8.52 15.77 23.68
N ALA A 140 -9.19 16.00 22.56
CA ALA A 140 -9.94 14.97 21.85
C ALA A 140 -9.01 13.97 21.14
N LYS A 141 -9.51 12.75 20.86
CA LYS A 141 -8.78 11.77 20.04
C LYS A 141 -8.48 12.31 18.65
N TYR A 142 -7.25 12.18 18.20
CA TYR A 142 -6.77 12.73 16.93
C TYR A 142 -5.90 11.73 16.17
N ASN A 143 -5.79 11.95 14.85
CA ASN A 143 -4.81 11.28 14.01
C ASN A 143 -3.53 12.12 13.95
N TRP A 144 -2.41 11.49 13.63
CA TRP A 144 -1.20 12.20 13.23
C TRP A 144 -1.08 12.19 11.71
N ARG A 145 -0.87 13.38 11.12
CA ARG A 145 -0.62 13.54 9.69
C ARG A 145 0.82 13.92 9.42
N PHE A 146 1.33 13.41 8.30
CA PHE A 146 2.60 13.86 7.74
C PHE A 146 2.38 15.18 7.01
N ARG A 147 3.25 16.14 7.29
CA ARG A 147 3.28 17.45 6.66
C ARG A 147 3.98 17.36 5.31
N VAL A 148 3.25 17.47 4.21
CA VAL A 148 3.86 17.43 2.88
C VAL A 148 4.55 18.77 2.55
N PRO A 149 5.64 18.75 1.79
CA PRO A 149 6.32 19.97 1.35
C PRO A 149 5.59 20.57 0.14
N ASP A 150 4.62 21.45 0.37
CA ASP A 150 3.79 22.03 -0.68
C ASP A 150 4.60 22.63 -1.83
N GLY A 151 4.19 22.31 -3.06
CA GLY A 151 4.86 22.73 -4.28
C GLY A 151 6.05 21.86 -4.69
N GLU A 152 6.49 20.94 -3.85
CA GLU A 152 7.61 20.05 -4.22
C GLU A 152 7.18 19.01 -5.25
N HIS A 153 8.03 18.82 -6.26
CA HIS A 153 7.87 17.80 -7.29
C HIS A 153 8.45 16.48 -6.81
N ILE A 154 7.60 15.48 -6.63
CA ILE A 154 7.98 14.11 -6.27
C ILE A 154 8.01 13.29 -7.55
N THR A 155 9.21 12.89 -7.96
CA THR A 155 9.44 12.12 -9.18
C THR A 155 9.95 10.72 -8.88
N PHE A 156 9.53 9.75 -9.67
CA PHE A 156 10.07 8.39 -9.65
C PHE A 156 9.87 7.73 -11.01
N LEU A 157 10.66 6.70 -11.28
CA LEU A 157 10.45 5.82 -12.42
C LEU A 157 9.61 4.64 -11.97
N ASP A 158 8.45 4.45 -12.60
CA ASP A 158 7.66 3.23 -12.48
C ASP A 158 8.06 2.28 -13.61
N GLU A 159 8.33 1.02 -13.30
CA GLU A 159 8.81 0.03 -14.25
C GLU A 159 7.77 -0.37 -15.32
N HIS A 160 6.50 0.00 -15.12
CA HIS A 160 5.42 -0.23 -16.09
C HIS A 160 4.94 1.07 -16.73
N TYR A 161 4.64 2.09 -15.92
CA TYR A 161 4.08 3.36 -16.38
C TYR A 161 5.14 4.41 -16.77
N GLY A 162 6.44 4.09 -16.61
CA GLY A 162 7.52 5.04 -16.91
C GLY A 162 7.64 6.19 -15.91
N PRO A 163 8.22 7.33 -16.32
CA PRO A 163 8.42 8.46 -15.43
C PRO A 163 7.13 9.02 -14.85
N GLN A 164 7.09 9.18 -13.54
CA GLN A 164 5.96 9.72 -12.79
C GLN A 164 6.35 11.03 -12.12
N LEU A 165 5.40 11.97 -12.05
CA LEU A 165 5.53 13.25 -11.38
C LEU A 165 4.25 13.57 -10.61
N PHE A 166 4.38 13.83 -9.32
CA PHE A 166 3.31 14.34 -8.47
C PHE A 166 3.78 15.59 -7.74
N VAL A 167 2.93 16.59 -7.63
CA VAL A 167 3.23 17.84 -6.92
C VAL A 167 2.54 17.82 -5.56
N ALA A 168 3.34 17.85 -4.49
CA ALA A 168 2.83 17.89 -3.13
C ALA A 168 1.97 19.14 -2.90
N GLY A 169 0.86 19.00 -2.20
CA GLY A 169 -0.14 20.05 -1.99
C GLY A 169 -1.14 20.21 -3.14
N ARG A 170 -0.83 19.75 -4.36
CA ARG A 170 -1.72 19.79 -5.52
C ARG A 170 -2.30 18.44 -5.87
N ASP A 171 -1.47 17.43 -6.02
CA ASP A 171 -1.88 16.08 -6.45
C ASP A 171 -2.17 15.17 -5.26
N PHE A 172 -1.61 15.49 -4.12
CA PHE A 172 -1.91 14.87 -2.81
C PHE A 172 -1.56 15.84 -1.68
N GLY A 173 -2.29 15.74 -0.57
CA GLY A 173 -2.09 16.59 0.62
C GLY A 173 -1.50 15.83 1.81
N ASP A 174 -1.47 16.52 2.97
CA ASP A 174 -1.05 15.93 4.24
C ASP A 174 -1.85 14.65 4.53
N PHE A 175 -1.18 13.58 4.82
CA PHE A 175 -1.78 12.24 4.93
C PHE A 175 -1.56 11.62 6.31
N PRO A 176 -2.50 10.79 6.79
CA PRO A 176 -2.38 10.15 8.09
C PRO A 176 -1.23 9.13 8.12
N VAL A 177 -0.46 9.13 9.21
CA VAL A 177 0.58 8.14 9.50
C VAL A 177 0.27 7.35 10.76
N TRP A 178 -0.48 7.94 11.71
CA TRP A 178 -0.92 7.26 12.93
C TRP A 178 -2.37 7.59 13.21
N GLN A 179 -3.17 6.57 13.45
CA GLN A 179 -4.61 6.71 13.63
C GLN A 179 -4.97 6.95 15.10
N LYS A 180 -6.09 7.63 15.35
CA LYS A 180 -6.64 7.95 16.68
C LYS A 180 -6.95 6.71 17.53
N ASN A 181 -7.04 5.53 16.93
CA ASN A 181 -7.24 4.25 17.61
C ASN A 181 -5.91 3.59 18.04
N GLY A 182 -4.78 4.25 17.83
CA GLY A 182 -3.47 3.79 18.30
C GLY A 182 -2.71 2.87 17.35
N ILE A 183 -3.15 2.72 16.11
CA ILE A 183 -2.46 1.92 15.10
C ILE A 183 -1.84 2.79 14.00
N PRO A 184 -0.75 2.34 13.36
CA PRO A 184 -0.18 3.05 12.21
C PRO A 184 -1.15 3.07 11.04
N ALA A 185 -1.07 4.10 10.21
CA ALA A 185 -1.74 4.12 8.92
C ALA A 185 -0.95 3.31 7.89
N TYR A 186 -1.64 2.88 6.83
CA TYR A 186 -1.08 2.08 5.73
C TYR A 186 0.25 2.62 5.20
N GLN A 187 0.33 3.92 4.92
CA GLN A 187 1.52 4.53 4.31
C GLN A 187 2.78 4.33 5.16
N LEU A 188 2.68 4.51 6.48
CA LEU A 188 3.81 4.32 7.40
C LEU A 188 4.18 2.84 7.53
N ALA A 189 3.19 1.98 7.76
CA ALA A 189 3.43 0.56 7.99
C ALA A 189 4.13 -0.11 6.80
N VAL A 190 3.66 0.15 5.59
CA VAL A 190 4.25 -0.41 4.36
C VAL A 190 5.69 0.04 4.16
N VAL A 191 5.99 1.33 4.33
CA VAL A 191 7.36 1.86 4.20
C VAL A 191 8.32 1.22 5.20
N VAL A 192 7.91 1.12 6.45
CA VAL A 192 8.72 0.52 7.51
C VAL A 192 8.97 -0.97 7.26
N ASP A 193 7.95 -1.68 6.80
CA ASP A 193 8.06 -3.10 6.53
C ASP A 193 8.89 -3.39 5.27
N ASP A 194 8.63 -2.67 4.17
CA ASP A 194 9.38 -2.85 2.94
C ASP A 194 10.87 -2.58 3.16
N ALA A 195 11.22 -1.56 3.95
CA ALA A 195 12.61 -1.30 4.33
C ALA A 195 13.20 -2.39 5.25
N ALA A 196 12.47 -2.80 6.30
CA ALA A 196 12.94 -3.81 7.24
C ALA A 196 13.09 -5.20 6.61
N GLN A 197 12.27 -5.52 5.62
CA GLN A 197 12.33 -6.75 4.84
C GLN A 197 13.28 -6.65 3.64
N GLU A 198 13.95 -5.51 3.46
CA GLU A 198 14.88 -5.26 2.35
C GLU A 198 14.22 -5.52 0.99
N ILE A 199 12.97 -5.10 0.83
CA ILE A 199 12.25 -5.23 -0.44
C ILE A 199 12.93 -4.36 -1.49
N THR A 200 13.28 -4.95 -2.62
CA THR A 200 13.95 -4.25 -3.72
C THR A 200 12.99 -3.75 -4.78
N GLU A 201 11.82 -4.39 -4.92
CA GLU A 201 10.77 -3.95 -5.82
C GLU A 201 9.38 -4.21 -5.22
N VAL A 202 8.52 -3.22 -5.33
CA VAL A 202 7.12 -3.25 -4.93
C VAL A 202 6.24 -3.39 -6.16
N VAL A 203 5.57 -4.53 -6.31
CA VAL A 203 4.56 -4.78 -7.35
C VAL A 203 3.18 -4.64 -6.73
N ARG A 204 2.32 -3.77 -7.29
CA ARG A 204 0.96 -3.50 -6.79
C ARG A 204 0.07 -2.85 -7.85
N GLY A 205 -1.20 -2.60 -7.55
CA GLY A 205 -2.14 -1.99 -8.50
C GLY A 205 -1.87 -0.50 -8.76
N ALA A 206 -2.21 -0.03 -9.96
CA ALA A 206 -2.04 1.36 -10.41
C ALA A 206 -2.82 2.39 -9.59
N ASP A 207 -3.85 1.97 -8.86
CA ASP A 207 -4.58 2.81 -7.91
C ASP A 207 -3.71 3.31 -6.74
N LEU A 208 -2.51 2.77 -6.59
CA LEU A 208 -1.54 3.16 -5.56
C LEU A 208 -0.38 4.03 -6.10
N LEU A 209 -0.44 4.50 -7.35
CA LEU A 209 0.58 5.40 -7.91
C LEU A 209 0.80 6.65 -7.06
N VAL A 210 -0.25 7.35 -6.68
CA VAL A 210 -0.18 8.51 -5.78
C VAL A 210 0.36 8.14 -4.40
N SER A 211 0.05 6.94 -3.90
CA SER A 211 0.59 6.45 -2.63
C SER A 211 2.12 6.31 -2.68
N THR A 212 2.69 6.03 -3.85
CA THR A 212 4.15 5.98 -4.02
C THR A 212 4.79 7.33 -3.71
N ALA A 213 4.23 8.43 -4.18
CA ALA A 213 4.73 9.77 -3.88
C ALA A 213 4.73 10.06 -2.35
N ARG A 214 3.67 9.69 -1.65
CA ARG A 214 3.60 9.79 -0.17
C ARG A 214 4.66 8.93 0.51
N GLN A 215 4.82 7.70 0.07
CA GLN A 215 5.78 6.75 0.63
C GLN A 215 7.22 7.20 0.39
N LEU A 216 7.54 7.78 -0.76
CA LEU A 216 8.86 8.37 -1.04
C LEU A 216 9.21 9.50 -0.06
N LEU A 217 8.23 10.33 0.33
CA LEU A 217 8.43 11.33 1.38
C LEU A 217 8.74 10.67 2.74
N LEU A 218 8.09 9.56 3.07
CA LEU A 218 8.37 8.81 4.30
C LEU A 218 9.74 8.12 4.26
N TYR A 219 10.11 7.48 3.14
CA TYR A 219 11.46 6.91 2.96
C TYR A 219 12.53 7.97 3.20
N ARG A 220 12.36 9.14 2.60
CA ARG A 220 13.29 10.27 2.77
C ARG A 220 13.36 10.76 4.21
N ALA A 221 12.21 11.00 4.85
CA ALA A 221 12.14 11.50 6.23
C ALA A 221 12.70 10.52 7.26
N LEU A 222 12.53 9.22 7.03
CA LEU A 222 13.06 8.15 7.87
C LEU A 222 14.50 7.75 7.50
N LYS A 223 15.07 8.33 6.44
CA LYS A 223 16.41 7.98 5.90
C LYS A 223 16.53 6.50 5.52
N LEU A 224 15.46 5.95 4.94
CA LEU A 224 15.39 4.59 4.44
C LEU A 224 15.62 4.56 2.93
N VAL A 225 16.11 3.43 2.43
CA VAL A 225 16.25 3.19 0.99
C VAL A 225 14.90 2.79 0.42
N SER A 226 14.43 3.49 -0.61
CA SER A 226 13.18 3.13 -1.29
C SER A 226 13.41 1.99 -2.29
N PRO A 227 12.46 1.06 -2.44
CA PRO A 227 12.48 0.06 -3.51
C PRO A 227 12.20 0.69 -4.88
N ALA A 228 12.39 -0.08 -5.95
CA ALA A 228 11.76 0.17 -7.24
C ALA A 228 10.25 -0.12 -7.17
N PHE A 229 9.49 0.43 -8.12
CA PHE A 229 8.04 0.26 -8.15
C PHE A 229 7.58 -0.23 -9.53
N TYR A 230 6.65 -1.16 -9.51
CA TYR A 230 5.94 -1.65 -10.69
C TYR A 230 4.44 -1.64 -10.40
N HIS A 231 3.69 -0.76 -11.04
CA HIS A 231 2.25 -0.69 -10.88
C HIS A 231 1.57 -1.45 -12.01
N CYS A 232 0.74 -2.42 -11.65
CA CYS A 232 -0.04 -3.21 -12.60
C CYS A 232 -1.30 -2.46 -13.01
N ASP A 233 -1.73 -2.62 -14.27
CA ASP A 233 -3.05 -2.17 -14.71
C ASP A 233 -4.14 -2.78 -13.84
N LEU A 234 -5.19 -2.02 -13.57
CA LEU A 234 -6.35 -2.51 -12.87
C LEU A 234 -7.15 -3.44 -13.76
N MET A 235 -7.65 -4.52 -13.20
CA MET A 235 -8.63 -5.35 -13.90
C MET A 235 -9.99 -4.65 -13.87
N LEU A 236 -10.61 -4.56 -15.03
CA LEU A 236 -11.94 -3.97 -15.24
C LEU A 236 -12.96 -5.07 -15.51
N ASP A 237 -14.22 -4.80 -15.18
CA ASP A 237 -15.36 -5.61 -15.60
C ASP A 237 -15.74 -5.31 -17.07
N ALA A 238 -16.75 -5.99 -17.58
CA ALA A 238 -17.22 -5.81 -18.95
C ALA A 238 -17.77 -4.39 -19.23
N GLU A 239 -18.17 -3.69 -18.18
CA GLU A 239 -18.67 -2.31 -18.22
C GLU A 239 -17.57 -1.26 -18.06
N GLY A 240 -16.30 -1.69 -17.91
CA GLY A 240 -15.14 -0.82 -17.74
C GLY A 240 -14.94 -0.31 -16.30
N ASN A 241 -15.67 -0.82 -15.33
CA ASN A 241 -15.48 -0.48 -13.94
C ASN A 241 -14.40 -1.37 -13.32
N ARG A 242 -13.67 -0.82 -12.33
CA ARG A 242 -12.69 -1.59 -11.57
C ARG A 242 -13.35 -2.81 -10.92
N LEU A 243 -12.74 -4.00 -11.10
CA LEU A 243 -13.09 -5.18 -10.33
C LEU A 243 -12.82 -4.92 -8.85
N ALA A 244 -13.87 -4.56 -8.12
CA ALA A 244 -13.82 -4.30 -6.69
C ALA A 244 -14.79 -5.23 -5.95
N LYS A 245 -14.55 -5.44 -4.64
CA LYS A 245 -15.41 -6.26 -3.76
C LYS A 245 -16.90 -5.88 -3.82
N ARG A 246 -17.24 -4.67 -4.26
CA ARG A 246 -18.62 -4.17 -4.36
C ARG A 246 -19.34 -4.59 -5.64
N ASN A 247 -18.64 -4.98 -6.70
CA ASN A 247 -19.20 -5.23 -8.03
C ASN A 247 -19.34 -6.72 -8.35
N ARG A 248 -19.64 -7.59 -7.37
CA ARG A 248 -19.88 -9.04 -7.54
C ARG A 248 -18.74 -9.78 -8.27
N ALA A 249 -17.51 -9.27 -8.26
CA ALA A 249 -16.38 -10.04 -8.73
C ALA A 249 -16.25 -11.32 -7.88
N LEU A 250 -16.31 -12.47 -8.52
CA LEU A 250 -16.15 -13.75 -7.85
C LEU A 250 -14.80 -13.77 -7.13
N SER A 251 -14.82 -14.24 -5.88
CA SER A 251 -13.59 -14.53 -5.15
C SER A 251 -12.85 -15.70 -5.81
N LEU A 252 -11.55 -15.82 -5.54
CA LEU A 252 -10.78 -16.98 -6.01
C LEU A 252 -11.39 -18.31 -5.52
N ARG A 253 -11.97 -18.31 -4.30
CA ARG A 253 -12.67 -19.49 -3.76
C ARG A 253 -13.88 -19.86 -4.57
N GLU A 254 -14.71 -18.89 -4.93
CA GLU A 254 -15.90 -19.15 -5.78
C GLU A 254 -15.49 -19.64 -7.17
N LEU A 255 -14.46 -19.08 -7.77
CA LEU A 255 -13.93 -19.57 -9.04
C LEU A 255 -13.43 -21.00 -8.95
N ARG A 256 -12.72 -21.34 -7.88
CA ARG A 256 -12.27 -22.71 -7.60
C ARG A 256 -13.43 -23.68 -7.40
N VAL A 257 -14.45 -23.29 -6.63
CA VAL A 257 -15.67 -24.11 -6.42
C VAL A 257 -16.43 -24.32 -7.74
N ASN A 258 -16.43 -23.30 -8.62
CA ASN A 258 -17.05 -23.37 -9.95
C ASN A 258 -16.18 -24.10 -10.98
N GLY A 259 -15.12 -24.80 -10.57
CA GLY A 259 -14.31 -25.68 -11.40
C GLY A 259 -13.24 -24.99 -12.23
N LYS A 260 -12.97 -23.69 -12.02
CA LYS A 260 -11.84 -23.01 -12.67
C LYS A 260 -10.52 -23.56 -12.16
N SER A 261 -9.59 -23.84 -13.09
CA SER A 261 -8.22 -24.22 -12.74
C SER A 261 -7.28 -23.02 -12.61
N PRO A 262 -6.21 -23.12 -11.83
CA PRO A 262 -5.19 -22.08 -11.76
C PRO A 262 -4.57 -21.76 -13.12
N GLU A 263 -4.41 -22.77 -13.98
CA GLU A 263 -3.84 -22.65 -15.32
C GLU A 263 -4.73 -21.81 -16.24
N GLU A 264 -6.04 -22.01 -16.19
CA GLU A 264 -7.02 -21.22 -16.96
C GLU A 264 -6.93 -19.75 -16.55
N LEU A 265 -6.89 -19.45 -15.24
CA LEU A 265 -6.81 -18.07 -14.75
C LEU A 265 -5.49 -17.41 -15.15
N ARG A 266 -4.37 -18.13 -15.04
CA ARG A 266 -3.05 -17.58 -15.38
C ARG A 266 -2.88 -17.29 -16.87
N LYS A 267 -3.52 -18.06 -17.76
CA LYS A 267 -3.51 -17.80 -19.21
C LYS A 267 -4.12 -16.45 -19.58
N GLU A 268 -5.07 -15.97 -18.78
CA GLU A 268 -5.70 -14.66 -18.99
C GLU A 268 -4.80 -13.49 -18.53
N TRP A 269 -3.69 -13.77 -17.83
CA TRP A 269 -2.81 -12.75 -17.24
C TRP A 269 -1.47 -12.56 -17.94
N ILE A 270 -1.21 -13.37 -18.97
CA ILE A 270 0.04 -13.36 -19.77
C ILE A 270 -0.09 -12.43 -20.97
#